data_22321aa95a64690746eaa317a0b58929
#
_entry.id   22321aa95a64690746eaa317a0b58929
#
_cell.length_a   1.000
_cell.length_b   1.000
_cell.length_c   1.000
_cell.angle_alpha   90.00
_cell.angle_beta   90.00
_cell.angle_gamma   90.00
#
_symmetry.space_group_name_H-M   'P 1'
#
loop_
_entity.id
_entity.type
_entity.pdbx_description
1 polymer ?
#
loop_
_entity_poly.entity_id
_entity_poly.type
_entity_poly.pdbx_seq_one_letter_code
_entity_poly.pdbx_strand_id
1 'polypeptide(L)'
;MAGTVLDVSDVNYQEFTQSTGAVIAYGLATCQPCLAYDPILEQAATEFPTIKFGKAKMHVPGRCREIKKAHTFETYPTTNFFAHGKLLLSREGVVEPAELAALISDHLLK
;
A
#
# COMPACT_ATOMS: atom_id res chain seq x y z
N MET A 1 -8.64 11.58 -9.94
CA MET A 1 -9.75 11.61 -8.99
C MET A 1 -9.27 11.17 -7.63
N ALA A 2 -9.56 11.95 -6.61
CA ALA A 2 -9.21 11.58 -5.25
C ALA A 2 -9.94 10.31 -4.83
N GLY A 3 -9.35 9.52 -3.95
CA GLY A 3 -9.98 8.34 -3.42
C GLY A 3 -9.77 7.07 -4.22
N THR A 4 -8.84 7.08 -5.16
CA THR A 4 -8.57 5.91 -5.98
C THR A 4 -7.41 5.10 -5.42
N VAL A 5 -7.61 3.77 -5.28
CA VAL A 5 -6.54 2.83 -4.98
C VAL A 5 -6.07 2.25 -6.31
N LEU A 6 -4.82 2.54 -6.66
CA LEU A 6 -4.25 2.18 -7.95
C LEU A 6 -3.63 0.78 -7.92
N ASP A 7 -3.56 0.14 -9.09
CA ASP A 7 -2.90 -1.14 -9.25
C ASP A 7 -1.39 -0.91 -9.36
N VAL A 8 -0.62 -1.52 -8.47
CA VAL A 8 0.83 -1.34 -8.42
C VAL A 8 1.52 -2.63 -8.85
N SER A 9 2.50 -2.51 -9.73
CA SER A 9 3.30 -3.64 -10.20
C SER A 9 4.74 -3.17 -10.40
N ASP A 10 5.61 -4.07 -10.86
CA ASP A 10 7.01 -3.73 -11.14
C ASP A 10 7.13 -2.56 -12.12
N VAL A 11 6.15 -2.41 -13.02
CA VAL A 11 6.18 -1.36 -14.05
C VAL A 11 6.13 0.04 -13.45
N ASN A 12 5.29 0.24 -12.43
CA ASN A 12 5.07 1.57 -11.87
C ASN A 12 5.52 1.72 -10.41
N TYR A 13 6.14 0.68 -9.86
CA TYR A 13 6.48 0.66 -8.43
C TYR A 13 7.43 1.78 -8.03
N GLN A 14 8.51 1.96 -8.79
CA GLN A 14 9.52 2.96 -8.46
C GLN A 14 8.94 4.37 -8.50
N GLU A 15 8.22 4.69 -9.57
CA GLU A 15 7.56 5.99 -9.72
C GLU A 15 6.55 6.22 -8.60
N PHE A 16 5.78 5.18 -8.27
CA PHE A 16 4.75 5.27 -7.24
C PHE A 16 5.37 5.60 -5.87
N THR A 17 6.45 4.91 -5.50
CA THR A 17 7.09 5.10 -4.20
C THR A 17 7.85 6.41 -4.10
N GLN A 18 8.23 7.04 -5.23
CA GLN A 18 8.93 8.32 -5.24
C GLN A 18 8.04 9.51 -4.89
N SER A 19 6.74 9.29 -4.76
CA SER A 19 5.79 10.33 -4.39
C SER A 19 6.10 10.92 -3.01
N THR A 20 5.53 12.08 -2.72
CA THR A 20 5.67 12.71 -1.40
C THR A 20 5.06 11.86 -0.28
N GLY A 21 4.08 11.04 -0.62
CA GLY A 21 3.51 10.07 0.31
C GLY A 21 2.79 8.97 -0.45
N ALA A 22 3.13 7.71 -0.16
CA ALA A 22 2.53 6.55 -0.80
C ALA A 22 2.28 5.44 0.21
N VAL A 23 1.11 4.82 0.10
CA VAL A 23 0.72 3.66 0.91
C VAL A 23 0.44 2.51 -0.06
N ILE A 24 1.15 1.41 0.11
CA ILE A 24 0.96 0.24 -0.75
C ILE A 24 0.59 -0.96 0.10
N ALA A 25 -0.52 -1.61 -0.24
CA ALA A 25 -0.94 -2.85 0.39
C ALA A 25 -0.59 -4.01 -0.55
N TYR A 26 0.12 -4.99 -0.03
CA TYR A 26 0.53 -6.18 -0.77
C TYR A 26 -0.39 -7.33 -0.38
N GLY A 27 -1.01 -7.98 -1.36
CA GLY A 27 -1.98 -9.00 -1.06
C GLY A 27 -2.14 -10.06 -2.12
N LEU A 28 -2.95 -11.06 -1.82
CA LEU A 28 -3.26 -12.19 -2.69
C LEU A 28 -4.76 -12.24 -2.95
N ALA A 29 -5.15 -12.80 -4.10
CA ALA A 29 -6.57 -12.89 -4.47
C ALA A 29 -7.37 -13.79 -3.54
N THR A 30 -6.72 -14.83 -2.99
CA THR A 30 -7.40 -15.81 -2.11
C THR A 30 -7.30 -15.46 -0.64
N CYS A 31 -6.71 -14.33 -0.31
CA CYS A 31 -6.50 -13.90 1.07
C CYS A 31 -7.74 -13.18 1.59
N GLN A 32 -8.45 -13.78 2.54
CA GLN A 32 -9.66 -13.18 3.12
C GLN A 32 -9.39 -11.85 3.82
N PRO A 33 -8.34 -11.74 4.66
CA PRO A 33 -8.00 -10.44 5.26
C PRO A 33 -7.67 -9.38 4.23
N CYS A 34 -7.06 -9.75 3.09
CA CYS A 34 -6.76 -8.81 2.01
C CYS A 34 -8.04 -8.22 1.43
N LEU A 35 -9.06 -9.07 1.22
CA LEU A 35 -10.34 -8.63 0.69
C LEU A 35 -11.06 -7.72 1.70
N ALA A 36 -10.98 -8.04 2.98
CA ALA A 36 -11.58 -7.22 4.03
C ALA A 36 -10.88 -5.86 4.14
N TYR A 37 -9.62 -5.79 3.75
CA TYR A 37 -8.82 -4.57 3.82
C TYR A 37 -9.17 -3.58 2.69
N ASP A 38 -9.66 -4.07 1.56
CA ASP A 38 -9.95 -3.22 0.39
C ASP A 38 -10.82 -2.01 0.72
N PRO A 39 -11.99 -2.16 1.40
CA PRO A 39 -12.80 -0.99 1.73
C PRO A 39 -12.10 0.01 2.65
N ILE A 40 -11.25 -0.49 3.54
CA ILE A 40 -10.48 0.37 4.46
C ILE A 40 -9.52 1.24 3.67
N LEU A 41 -8.82 0.65 2.68
CA LEU A 41 -7.91 1.38 1.81
C LEU A 41 -8.64 2.42 0.97
N GLU A 42 -9.79 2.06 0.41
CA GLU A 42 -10.58 2.96 -0.41
C GLU A 42 -11.07 4.17 0.39
N GLN A 43 -11.51 3.93 1.62
CA GLN A 43 -11.95 5.02 2.50
C GLN A 43 -10.78 5.93 2.85
N ALA A 44 -9.62 5.36 3.18
CA ALA A 44 -8.43 6.15 3.48
C ALA A 44 -7.99 6.98 2.28
N ALA A 45 -8.05 6.42 1.08
CA ALA A 45 -7.70 7.14 -0.14
C ALA A 45 -8.61 8.35 -0.34
N THR A 46 -9.88 8.23 0.03
CA THR A 46 -10.83 9.35 -0.04
C THR A 46 -10.51 10.43 0.99
N GLU A 47 -10.10 10.00 2.20
CA GLU A 47 -9.79 10.94 3.28
C GLU A 47 -8.46 11.68 3.06
N PHE A 48 -7.51 11.04 2.38
CA PHE A 48 -6.17 11.60 2.17
C PHE A 48 -5.86 11.73 0.68
N PRO A 49 -6.51 12.69 -0.02
CA PRO A 49 -6.38 12.80 -1.48
C PRO A 49 -4.98 13.19 -1.97
N THR A 50 -4.12 13.71 -1.10
CA THR A 50 -2.75 14.05 -1.47
C THR A 50 -1.79 12.87 -1.36
N ILE A 51 -2.25 11.76 -0.78
CA ILE A 51 -1.44 10.54 -0.61
C ILE A 51 -1.83 9.55 -1.70
N LYS A 52 -0.84 8.91 -2.30
CA LYS A 52 -1.09 7.86 -3.29
C LYS A 52 -1.34 6.54 -2.58
N PHE A 53 -2.41 5.87 -2.96
CA PHE A 53 -2.75 4.56 -2.42
C PHE A 53 -2.68 3.53 -3.53
N GLY A 54 -2.04 2.41 -3.25
CA GLY A 54 -1.87 1.36 -4.23
C GLY A 54 -2.05 -0.03 -3.62
N LYS A 55 -2.36 -0.98 -4.50
CA LYS A 55 -2.50 -2.37 -4.14
C LYS A 55 -1.67 -3.20 -5.10
N ALA A 56 -0.76 -4.01 -4.54
CA ALA A 56 0.10 -4.90 -5.34
C ALA A 56 -0.46 -6.31 -5.28
N LYS A 57 -0.82 -6.85 -6.44
CA LYS A 57 -1.35 -8.21 -6.58
C LYS A 57 -0.21 -9.19 -6.69
N MET A 58 0.24 -9.69 -5.56
CA MET A 58 1.44 -10.53 -5.47
C MET A 58 1.27 -11.92 -6.08
N HIS A 59 0.01 -12.33 -6.32
CA HIS A 59 -0.31 -13.64 -6.87
C HIS A 59 -0.22 -13.71 -8.40
N VAL A 60 -0.17 -12.56 -9.08
CA VAL A 60 -0.14 -12.54 -10.55
C VAL A 60 1.28 -12.78 -11.05
N PRO A 61 1.51 -13.83 -11.85
CA PRO A 61 2.86 -14.13 -12.33
C PRO A 61 3.44 -12.96 -13.13
N GLY A 62 4.70 -12.63 -12.85
CA GLY A 62 5.44 -11.63 -13.61
C GLY A 62 5.13 -10.18 -13.27
N ARG A 63 4.15 -9.91 -12.43
CA ARG A 63 3.78 -8.52 -12.14
C ARG A 63 4.60 -7.89 -11.02
N CYS A 64 4.95 -8.68 -10.01
CA CYS A 64 5.61 -8.17 -8.80
C CYS A 64 6.91 -8.90 -8.50
N ARG A 65 7.67 -9.26 -9.51
CA ARG A 65 8.92 -10.01 -9.34
C ARG A 65 9.97 -9.17 -8.64
N GLU A 66 10.17 -7.94 -9.08
CA GLU A 66 11.15 -7.04 -8.49
C GLU A 66 10.72 -6.58 -7.10
N ILE A 67 9.43 -6.39 -6.91
CA ILE A 67 8.88 -6.05 -5.59
C ILE A 67 9.18 -7.16 -4.60
N LYS A 68 9.00 -8.42 -4.99
CA LYS A 68 9.30 -9.57 -4.13
C LYS A 68 10.78 -9.67 -3.77
N LYS A 69 11.64 -9.25 -4.69
CA LYS A 69 13.09 -9.26 -4.42
C LYS A 69 13.48 -8.16 -3.46
N ALA A 70 12.81 -7.01 -3.53
CA ALA A 70 13.13 -5.86 -2.70
C ALA A 70 12.64 -5.99 -1.26
N HIS A 71 11.57 -6.77 -1.04
CA HIS A 71 10.95 -6.92 0.28
C HIS A 71 10.62 -8.38 0.57
N THR A 72 10.73 -8.76 1.83
CA THR A 72 10.32 -10.07 2.30
C THR A 72 8.90 -9.97 2.88
N PHE A 73 8.00 -10.80 2.36
CA PHE A 73 6.60 -10.81 2.81
C PHE A 73 6.28 -12.15 3.45
N GLU A 74 5.98 -12.14 4.75
CA GLU A 74 5.63 -13.34 5.49
C GLU A 74 4.13 -13.47 5.71
N THR A 75 3.44 -12.33 5.73
CA THR A 75 2.01 -12.27 6.02
C THR A 75 1.33 -11.32 5.04
N TYR A 76 0.13 -11.66 4.61
CA TYR A 76 -0.70 -10.79 3.77
C TYR A 76 -2.00 -10.48 4.49
N PRO A 77 -2.53 -9.24 4.37
CA PRO A 77 -1.90 -8.13 3.68
C PRO A 77 -0.74 -7.55 4.48
N THR A 78 0.21 -6.96 3.78
CA THR A 78 1.27 -6.14 4.39
C THR A 78 1.13 -4.74 3.80
N THR A 79 1.24 -3.73 4.63
CA THR A 79 1.13 -2.32 4.20
C THR A 79 2.46 -1.62 4.42
N ASN A 80 3.00 -1.04 3.35
CA ASN A 80 4.23 -0.26 3.42
C ASN A 80 3.93 1.21 3.16
N PHE A 81 4.63 2.08 3.88
CA PHE A 81 4.45 3.53 3.80
C PHE A 81 5.75 4.13 3.29
N PHE A 82 5.66 4.86 2.17
CA PHE A 82 6.83 5.45 1.50
C PHE A 82 6.71 6.97 1.39
N ALA A 83 7.86 7.63 1.40
CA ALA A 83 7.96 9.05 1.06
C ALA A 83 9.27 9.26 0.32
N HIS A 84 9.20 9.85 -0.88
CA HIS A 84 10.36 10.15 -1.71
C HIS A 84 11.25 8.92 -1.97
N GLY A 85 10.62 7.78 -2.20
CA GLY A 85 11.31 6.52 -2.47
C GLY A 85 11.82 5.79 -1.25
N LYS A 86 11.62 6.34 -0.06
CA LYS A 86 12.12 5.76 1.18
C LYS A 86 11.00 5.04 1.92
N LEU A 87 11.25 3.80 2.30
CA LEU A 87 10.33 3.03 3.14
C LEU A 87 10.42 3.55 4.57
N LEU A 88 9.31 4.10 5.07
CA LEU A 88 9.25 4.68 6.41
C LEU A 88 8.86 3.66 7.47
N LEU A 89 7.86 2.85 7.16
CA LEU A 89 7.42 1.80 8.08
C LEU A 89 6.60 0.75 7.33
N SER A 90 6.40 -0.39 7.97
CA SER A 90 5.67 -1.52 7.43
C SER A 90 4.77 -2.09 8.52
N ARG A 91 3.56 -2.54 8.14
CA ARG A 91 2.62 -3.16 9.07
C ARG A 91 2.08 -4.43 8.45
N GLU A 92 2.10 -5.51 9.22
CA GLU A 92 1.52 -6.79 8.81
C GLU A 92 0.06 -6.87 9.26
N GLY A 93 -0.77 -7.53 8.42
CA GLY A 93 -2.18 -7.73 8.71
C GLY A 93 -3.03 -6.52 8.37
N VAL A 94 -4.31 -6.61 8.68
CA VAL A 94 -5.27 -5.53 8.45
C VAL A 94 -5.02 -4.40 9.43
N VAL A 95 -4.80 -3.20 8.90
CA VAL A 95 -4.64 -1.99 9.72
C VAL A 95 -6.01 -1.34 9.86
N GLU A 96 -6.47 -1.18 11.09
CA GLU A 96 -7.79 -0.59 11.34
C GLU A 96 -7.83 0.86 10.86
N PRO A 97 -9.01 1.38 10.46
CA PRO A 97 -9.10 2.73 9.89
C PRO A 97 -8.50 3.83 10.75
N ALA A 98 -8.71 3.79 12.05
CA ALA A 98 -8.17 4.82 12.95
C ALA A 98 -6.65 4.75 13.03
N GLU A 99 -6.09 3.55 13.07
CA GLU A 99 -4.64 3.38 13.09
C GLU A 99 -4.02 3.80 11.75
N LEU A 100 -4.66 3.44 10.65
CA LEU A 100 -4.18 3.80 9.32
C LEU A 100 -4.13 5.32 9.16
N ALA A 101 -5.19 6.01 9.59
CA ALA A 101 -5.25 7.47 9.55
C ALA A 101 -4.14 8.10 10.40
N ALA A 102 -3.91 7.56 11.60
CA ALA A 102 -2.88 8.07 12.49
C ALA A 102 -1.48 7.90 11.89
N LEU A 103 -1.20 6.73 11.31
CA LEU A 103 0.09 6.46 10.68
C LEU A 103 0.36 7.40 9.49
N ILE A 104 -0.66 7.64 8.68
CA ILE A 104 -0.54 8.57 7.54
C ILE A 104 -0.26 9.97 8.05
N SER A 105 -1.03 10.45 9.03
CA SER A 105 -0.87 11.79 9.57
C SER A 105 0.51 11.97 10.21
N ASP A 106 0.98 10.97 10.94
CA ASP A 106 2.25 11.06 11.66
C ASP A 106 3.48 10.97 10.75
N HIS A 107 3.38 10.24 9.66
CA HIS A 107 4.55 9.93 8.82
C HIS A 107 4.53 10.56 7.43
N LEU A 108 3.37 10.73 6.84
CA LEU A 108 3.26 11.19 5.45
C LEU A 108 2.77 12.62 5.29
N LEU A 109 2.14 13.20 6.30
CA LEU A 109 1.60 14.55 6.24
C LEU A 109 2.41 15.59 7.01
N LYS A 110 3.54 15.21 7.54
CA LYS A 110 4.43 16.14 8.23
C LYS A 110 5.30 16.92 7.27
#